data_1d7f66f27b7665ba4611279843141e36
#
_entry.id   1d7f66f27b7665ba4611279843141e36
#
_cell.length_a   1.000
_cell.length_b   1.000
_cell.length_c   1.000
_cell.angle_alpha   90.00
_cell.angle_beta   90.00
_cell.angle_gamma   90.00
#
_symmetry.space_group_name_H-M   'P 1'
#
loop_
_entity.id
_entity.type
_entity.pdbx_description
1 polymer ?
#
loop_
_entity_poly.entity_id
_entity_poly.type
_entity_poly.pdbx_seq_one_letter_code
_entity_poly.pdbx_strand_id
1 'polypeptide(L)'
;MAARRSSALAASLAFALSACVGPSTPAEDARGDDAITVASFNFPESVLLAEIYAQAIEGAGIRVEREPSLGPRELVMPALLQGLVEFVPEYAGSGLQFLAGDGSTSPDREINHQRFTDRLGTLDVTALDASPAEDQNGFAVTAETAQRYGLRSLSDLAAVSRELVFGGPPECTRRPFCIPGLERSYGITFGQVFSNLDTGGPRTVSALAEGTVDVALLFTSDGAIDLNDFVLLEDDLDLQPAENVTPVIRTGVLDRFGSSLADTVNAVSALLSTGELRTLNAEVARGATPPQIASRWLASNGLEPGLQ
;
A
#
# COMPACT_ATOMS: atom_id res chain seq x y z
N MET A 1 -78.90 22.75 46.71
CA MET A 1 -78.18 21.59 46.18
C MET A 1 -76.73 21.99 46.04
N ALA A 2 -75.85 21.48 46.90
CA ALA A 2 -74.51 21.91 47.11
C ALA A 2 -73.54 21.04 46.30
N ALA A 3 -72.67 21.67 45.48
CA ALA A 3 -71.58 20.97 44.80
C ALA A 3 -70.30 21.18 45.60
N ARG A 4 -69.73 20.12 46.10
CA ARG A 4 -68.45 20.07 46.80
C ARG A 4 -67.33 20.13 45.79
N ARG A 5 -66.42 21.11 45.92
CA ARG A 5 -65.14 21.16 45.23
C ARG A 5 -64.11 20.41 46.05
N SER A 6 -63.51 19.37 45.46
CA SER A 6 -62.35 18.67 46.01
C SER A 6 -61.09 19.22 45.37
N SER A 7 -60.23 19.84 46.18
CA SER A 7 -58.91 20.30 45.77
C SER A 7 -57.89 19.15 45.88
N ALA A 8 -57.31 18.75 44.76
CA ALA A 8 -56.19 17.83 44.73
C ALA A 8 -54.87 18.60 44.80
N LEU A 9 -54.10 18.37 45.85
CA LEU A 9 -52.71 18.84 46.00
C LEU A 9 -51.77 17.97 45.13
N ALA A 10 -51.19 18.57 44.13
CA ALA A 10 -50.10 17.94 43.35
C ALA A 10 -48.76 18.26 44.03
N ALA A 11 -48.12 17.23 44.60
CA ALA A 11 -46.77 17.33 45.11
C ALA A 11 -45.76 17.11 43.96
N SER A 12 -45.09 18.15 43.56
CA SER A 12 -44.00 18.08 42.55
C SER A 12 -42.72 17.59 43.21
N LEU A 13 -42.29 16.37 42.92
CA LEU A 13 -41.03 15.80 43.32
C LEU A 13 -39.96 16.23 42.28
N ALA A 14 -39.13 17.21 42.61
CA ALA A 14 -38.01 17.61 41.81
C ALA A 14 -36.84 16.61 42.02
N PHE A 15 -36.60 15.75 41.00
CA PHE A 15 -35.42 14.90 40.97
C PHE A 15 -34.25 15.74 40.41
N ALA A 16 -33.33 16.15 41.28
CA ALA A 16 -32.06 16.72 40.87
C ALA A 16 -31.12 15.60 40.38
N LEU A 17 -31.01 15.43 39.05
CA LEU A 17 -29.94 14.66 38.46
C LEU A 17 -28.64 15.49 38.50
N SER A 18 -27.80 15.27 39.51
CA SER A 18 -26.39 15.67 39.49
C SER A 18 -25.66 14.78 38.51
N ALA A 19 -25.52 15.23 37.25
CA ALA A 19 -24.59 14.65 36.30
C ALA A 19 -23.16 15.06 36.75
N CYS A 20 -22.44 14.17 37.42
CA CYS A 20 -20.98 14.26 37.53
C CYS A 20 -20.39 14.08 36.13
N VAL A 21 -20.18 15.17 35.40
CA VAL A 21 -19.24 15.20 34.27
C VAL A 21 -17.86 15.23 34.90
N GLY A 22 -17.30 14.05 35.13
CA GLY A 22 -15.85 13.94 35.37
C GLY A 22 -15.10 14.36 34.10
N PRO A 23 -13.90 14.92 34.21
CA PRO A 23 -13.07 15.14 33.05
C PRO A 23 -12.90 13.79 32.36
N SER A 24 -13.32 13.70 31.08
CA SER A 24 -12.99 12.57 30.23
C SER A 24 -11.46 12.61 30.03
N THR A 25 -10.76 11.83 30.82
CA THR A 25 -9.41 11.42 30.46
C THR A 25 -9.50 10.82 29.07
N PRO A 26 -8.62 11.23 28.12
CA PRO A 26 -8.45 10.49 26.88
C PRO A 26 -8.28 9.02 27.28
N ALA A 27 -8.93 8.10 26.54
CA ALA A 27 -8.74 6.69 26.78
C ALA A 27 -7.24 6.43 26.63
N GLU A 28 -6.55 6.29 27.75
CA GLU A 28 -5.19 5.77 27.82
C GLU A 28 -5.28 4.38 27.18
N ASP A 29 -4.47 4.18 26.14
CA ASP A 29 -4.41 2.94 25.38
C ASP A 29 -4.33 1.74 26.31
N ALA A 30 -5.36 0.90 26.31
CA ALA A 30 -5.35 -0.39 26.99
C ALA A 30 -4.37 -1.38 26.32
N ARG A 31 -3.60 -0.93 25.31
CA ARG A 31 -2.49 -1.63 24.68
C ARG A 31 -1.26 -1.39 25.50
N GLY A 32 -0.55 -2.46 25.87
CA GLY A 32 0.68 -2.32 26.64
C GLY A 32 1.70 -1.46 25.89
N ASP A 33 2.33 -0.51 26.59
CA ASP A 33 3.39 0.38 26.06
C ASP A 33 4.62 -0.36 25.49
N ASP A 34 4.62 -1.69 25.50
CA ASP A 34 5.73 -2.57 25.14
C ASP A 34 5.59 -3.24 23.77
N ALA A 35 4.54 -2.94 23.01
CA ALA A 35 4.28 -3.51 21.67
C ALA A 35 4.07 -2.43 20.60
N ILE A 36 4.28 -2.82 19.34
CA ILE A 36 3.95 -2.02 18.15
C ILE A 36 2.87 -2.75 17.36
N THR A 37 1.79 -2.07 17.02
CA THR A 37 0.75 -2.63 16.15
C THR A 37 1.10 -2.37 14.69
N VAL A 38 1.44 -3.44 13.96
CA VAL A 38 1.77 -3.42 12.53
C VAL A 38 0.55 -3.82 11.73
N ALA A 39 0.12 -2.97 10.80
CA ALA A 39 -1.02 -3.23 9.91
C ALA A 39 -0.62 -3.35 8.45
N SER A 40 -1.50 -3.97 7.66
CA SER A 40 -1.39 -4.03 6.21
C SER A 40 -2.68 -3.64 5.50
N PHE A 41 -2.57 -3.28 4.23
CA PHE A 41 -3.70 -3.24 3.32
C PHE A 41 -4.23 -4.66 3.04
N ASN A 42 -5.40 -4.75 2.39
CA ASN A 42 -6.09 -6.00 2.12
C ASN A 42 -5.68 -6.67 0.79
N PHE A 43 -4.39 -6.62 0.46
CA PHE A 43 -3.83 -7.33 -0.69
C PHE A 43 -2.53 -8.07 -0.31
N PRO A 44 -2.18 -9.16 -1.02
CA PRO A 44 -1.16 -10.11 -0.59
C PRO A 44 0.22 -9.50 -0.35
N GLU A 45 0.70 -8.62 -1.22
CA GLU A 45 2.01 -7.98 -1.09
C GLU A 45 2.11 -7.14 0.18
N SER A 46 1.07 -6.34 0.49
CA SER A 46 1.08 -5.52 1.70
C SER A 46 1.11 -6.37 2.98
N VAL A 47 0.41 -7.52 2.97
CA VAL A 47 0.46 -8.47 4.08
C VAL A 47 1.87 -9.07 4.23
N LEU A 48 2.51 -9.39 3.11
CA LEU A 48 3.88 -9.89 3.10
C LEU A 48 4.88 -8.84 3.62
N LEU A 49 4.80 -7.61 3.13
CA LEU A 49 5.66 -6.50 3.58
C LEU A 49 5.48 -6.25 5.08
N ALA A 50 4.24 -6.18 5.57
CA ALA A 50 3.95 -6.01 7.00
C ALA A 50 4.56 -7.13 7.84
N GLU A 51 4.51 -8.38 7.36
CA GLU A 51 5.10 -9.51 8.05
C GLU A 51 6.65 -9.48 8.05
N ILE A 52 7.27 -9.04 6.96
CA ILE A 52 8.74 -8.86 6.89
C ILE A 52 9.19 -7.85 7.94
N TYR A 53 8.58 -6.67 7.98
CA TYR A 53 8.91 -5.63 8.96
C TYR A 53 8.59 -6.08 10.39
N ALA A 54 7.45 -6.75 10.59
CA ALA A 54 7.05 -7.25 11.91
C ALA A 54 8.09 -8.22 12.48
N GLN A 55 8.54 -9.19 11.70
CA GLN A 55 9.56 -10.15 12.15
C GLN A 55 10.92 -9.49 12.38
N ALA A 56 11.30 -8.51 11.56
CA ALA A 56 12.54 -7.77 11.81
C ALA A 56 12.48 -6.97 13.12
N ILE A 57 11.34 -6.31 13.40
CA ILE A 57 11.09 -5.58 14.66
C ILE A 57 11.13 -6.55 15.86
N GLU A 58 10.51 -7.73 15.74
CA GLU A 58 10.58 -8.78 16.76
C GLU A 58 12.03 -9.27 16.97
N GLY A 59 12.79 -9.39 15.89
CA GLY A 59 14.22 -9.72 15.95
C GLY A 59 15.05 -8.71 16.72
N ALA A 60 14.63 -7.45 16.76
CA ALA A 60 15.23 -6.40 17.58
C ALA A 60 14.73 -6.43 19.06
N GLY A 61 13.92 -7.41 19.45
CA GLY A 61 13.43 -7.58 20.82
C GLY A 61 12.18 -6.75 21.16
N ILE A 62 11.49 -6.18 20.16
CA ILE A 62 10.28 -5.40 20.35
C ILE A 62 9.07 -6.28 20.02
N ARG A 63 8.09 -6.33 20.93
CA ARG A 63 6.85 -7.10 20.72
C ARG A 63 6.01 -6.45 19.60
N VAL A 64 5.44 -7.29 18.71
CA VAL A 64 4.59 -6.84 17.62
C VAL A 64 3.20 -7.47 17.73
N GLU A 65 2.18 -6.63 17.59
CA GLU A 65 0.80 -7.04 17.35
C GLU A 65 0.48 -6.84 15.85
N ARG A 66 -0.16 -7.82 15.23
CA ARG A 66 -0.40 -7.83 13.79
C ARG A 66 -1.87 -7.59 13.47
N GLU A 67 -2.15 -6.63 12.60
CA GLU A 67 -3.47 -6.36 12.02
C GLU A 67 -3.42 -6.53 10.49
N PRO A 68 -3.30 -7.78 10.01
CA PRO A 68 -3.18 -8.04 8.58
C PRO A 68 -4.52 -7.82 7.86
N SER A 69 -4.46 -7.36 6.61
CA SER A 69 -5.64 -7.15 5.77
C SER A 69 -6.69 -6.24 6.38
N LEU A 70 -6.28 -5.20 7.09
CA LEU A 70 -7.18 -4.26 7.78
C LEU A 70 -8.18 -3.62 6.81
N GLY A 71 -7.80 -3.35 5.56
CA GLY A 71 -8.68 -2.82 4.53
C GLY A 71 -7.95 -2.00 3.47
N PRO A 72 -8.71 -1.26 2.66
CA PRO A 72 -8.13 -0.28 1.74
C PRO A 72 -7.55 0.93 2.48
N ARG A 73 -6.81 1.79 1.76
CA ARG A 73 -6.13 2.97 2.35
C ARG A 73 -7.08 3.90 3.10
N GLU A 74 -8.32 3.99 2.66
CA GLU A 74 -9.39 4.78 3.30
C GLU A 74 -9.73 4.31 4.72
N LEU A 75 -9.35 3.08 5.10
CA LEU A 75 -9.46 2.56 6.46
C LEU A 75 -8.12 2.57 7.18
N VAL A 76 -7.06 2.12 6.52
CA VAL A 76 -5.73 1.94 7.12
C VAL A 76 -5.10 3.29 7.50
N MET A 77 -5.12 4.28 6.61
CA MET A 77 -4.53 5.59 6.89
C MET A 77 -5.24 6.31 8.05
N PRO A 78 -6.59 6.42 8.11
CA PRO A 78 -7.26 6.95 9.29
C PRO A 78 -6.96 6.17 10.59
N ALA A 79 -6.83 4.83 10.52
CA ALA A 79 -6.47 4.03 11.69
C ALA A 79 -5.06 4.37 12.21
N LEU A 80 -4.09 4.58 11.31
CA LEU A 80 -2.74 5.04 11.66
C LEU A 80 -2.78 6.45 12.29
N LEU A 81 -3.49 7.39 11.65
CA LEU A 81 -3.58 8.78 12.15
C LEU A 81 -4.27 8.88 13.52
N GLN A 82 -5.20 7.97 13.82
CA GLN A 82 -5.90 7.91 15.10
C GLN A 82 -5.17 7.05 16.16
N GLY A 83 -4.05 6.41 15.83
CA GLY A 83 -3.30 5.56 16.74
C GLY A 83 -3.95 4.19 16.98
N LEU A 84 -4.90 3.77 16.13
CA LEU A 84 -5.47 2.42 16.18
C LEU A 84 -4.49 1.37 15.68
N VAL A 85 -3.58 1.75 14.80
CA VAL A 85 -2.39 1.01 14.40
C VAL A 85 -1.20 1.98 14.41
N GLU A 86 0.03 1.47 14.50
CA GLU A 86 1.20 2.30 14.76
C GLU A 86 2.24 2.27 13.63
N PHE A 87 2.23 1.23 12.81
CA PHE A 87 3.16 1.03 11.72
C PHE A 87 2.45 0.43 10.49
N VAL A 88 2.75 0.97 9.31
CA VAL A 88 2.23 0.47 8.02
C VAL A 88 3.32 0.59 6.96
N PRO A 89 3.63 -0.48 6.19
CA PRO A 89 4.36 -0.35 4.93
C PRO A 89 3.44 0.33 3.91
N GLU A 90 3.73 1.57 3.57
CA GLU A 90 2.97 2.40 2.64
C GLU A 90 3.71 2.52 1.30
N TYR A 91 3.04 3.05 0.28
CA TYR A 91 3.61 3.38 -1.02
C TYR A 91 3.60 4.90 -1.18
N ALA A 92 4.78 5.49 -1.40
CA ALA A 92 4.98 6.93 -1.29
C ALA A 92 4.07 7.77 -2.18
N GLY A 93 3.88 7.37 -3.43
CA GLY A 93 3.04 8.09 -4.38
C GLY A 93 1.56 8.05 -4.01
N SER A 94 1.03 6.84 -3.85
CA SER A 94 -0.38 6.63 -3.50
C SER A 94 -0.73 7.19 -2.11
N GLY A 95 0.17 7.07 -1.13
CA GLY A 95 0.01 7.65 0.20
C GLY A 95 -0.01 9.18 0.15
N LEU A 96 0.92 9.78 -0.59
CA LEU A 96 0.96 11.23 -0.80
C LEU A 96 -0.29 11.74 -1.53
N GLN A 97 -0.70 11.07 -2.61
CA GLN A 97 -1.92 11.44 -3.34
C GLN A 97 -3.16 11.39 -2.44
N PHE A 98 -3.27 10.37 -1.60
CA PHE A 98 -4.38 10.24 -0.63
C PHE A 98 -4.43 11.41 0.36
N LEU A 99 -3.26 11.85 0.86
CA LEU A 99 -3.17 12.91 1.88
C LEU A 99 -3.17 14.33 1.34
N ALA A 100 -2.74 14.54 0.09
CA ALA A 100 -2.53 15.88 -0.49
C ALA A 100 -3.33 16.12 -1.78
N GLY A 101 -3.97 15.09 -2.34
CA GLY A 101 -4.80 15.17 -3.55
C GLY A 101 -4.04 15.01 -4.87
N ASP A 102 -4.78 15.09 -5.97
CA ASP A 102 -4.25 14.91 -7.32
C ASP A 102 -3.18 15.95 -7.66
N GLY A 103 -2.15 15.49 -8.40
CA GLY A 103 -1.02 16.34 -8.82
C GLY A 103 0.04 16.60 -7.75
N SER A 104 -0.09 16.00 -6.58
CA SER A 104 0.91 16.10 -5.50
C SER A 104 2.16 15.26 -5.76
N THR A 105 2.04 14.19 -6.54
CA THR A 105 3.09 13.18 -6.77
C THR A 105 4.13 13.61 -7.82
N SER A 106 5.24 12.90 -7.84
CA SER A 106 6.36 13.07 -8.78
C SER A 106 6.86 11.69 -9.23
N PRO A 107 7.35 11.53 -10.46
CA PRO A 107 8.10 10.35 -10.87
C PRO A 107 9.50 10.29 -10.22
N ASP A 108 10.03 11.42 -9.76
CA ASP A 108 11.29 11.48 -9.03
C ASP A 108 11.09 10.97 -7.60
N ARG A 109 11.81 9.90 -7.26
CA ARG A 109 11.74 9.21 -5.97
C ARG A 109 12.04 10.14 -4.79
N GLU A 110 13.12 10.91 -4.87
CA GLU A 110 13.57 11.76 -3.76
C GLU A 110 12.56 12.90 -3.53
N ILE A 111 12.09 13.53 -4.61
CA ILE A 111 11.06 14.57 -4.54
C ILE A 111 9.77 14.00 -3.95
N ASN A 112 9.36 12.81 -4.40
CA ASN A 112 8.11 12.20 -3.95
C ASN A 112 8.19 11.79 -2.47
N HIS A 113 9.29 11.16 -2.06
CA HIS A 113 9.54 10.78 -0.67
C HIS A 113 9.60 12.02 0.24
N GLN A 114 10.28 13.09 -0.16
CA GLN A 114 10.36 14.33 0.62
C GLN A 114 8.97 14.95 0.82
N ARG A 115 8.17 15.06 -0.25
CA ARG A 115 6.79 15.60 -0.15
C ARG A 115 5.91 14.75 0.76
N PHE A 116 6.06 13.42 0.70
CA PHE A 116 5.32 12.50 1.54
C PHE A 116 5.72 12.65 3.00
N THR A 117 7.02 12.70 3.30
CA THR A 117 7.59 12.94 4.63
C THR A 117 7.09 14.26 5.21
N ASP A 118 7.17 15.36 4.45
CA ASP A 118 6.69 16.67 4.89
C ASP A 118 5.20 16.65 5.23
N ARG A 119 4.41 15.96 4.41
CA ARG A 119 2.96 15.85 4.64
C ARG A 119 2.64 15.03 5.88
N LEU A 120 3.29 13.89 6.08
CA LEU A 120 3.11 13.02 7.25
C LEU A 120 3.55 13.71 8.55
N GLY A 121 4.66 14.45 8.53
CA GLY A 121 5.16 15.20 9.68
C GLY A 121 4.16 16.20 10.25
N THR A 122 3.21 16.69 9.43
CA THR A 122 2.10 17.54 9.93
C THR A 122 0.99 16.75 10.62
N LEU A 123 1.08 15.42 10.66
CA LEU A 123 0.05 14.49 11.13
C LEU A 123 0.57 13.54 12.25
N ASP A 124 1.68 13.90 12.89
CA ASP A 124 2.35 13.08 13.92
C ASP A 124 2.73 11.66 13.44
N VAL A 125 3.06 11.53 12.15
CA VAL A 125 3.53 10.30 11.52
C VAL A 125 4.86 10.59 10.84
N THR A 126 5.81 9.68 10.99
CA THR A 126 7.14 9.74 10.39
C THR A 126 7.23 8.74 9.26
N ALA A 127 7.66 9.19 8.07
CA ALA A 127 8.14 8.29 7.04
C ALA A 127 9.58 7.90 7.35
N LEU A 128 9.88 6.61 7.32
CA LEU A 128 11.25 6.09 7.39
C LEU A 128 11.83 5.99 5.96
N ASP A 129 13.06 5.47 5.83
CA ASP A 129 13.73 5.42 4.53
C ASP A 129 12.92 4.58 3.52
N ALA A 130 12.67 5.17 2.37
CA ALA A 130 12.01 4.48 1.27
C ALA A 130 12.91 3.37 0.71
N SER A 131 12.32 2.19 0.48
CA SER A 131 13.04 1.09 -0.16
C SER A 131 13.33 1.39 -1.64
N PRO A 132 14.33 0.74 -2.26
CA PRO A 132 14.45 0.70 -3.71
C PRO A 132 13.27 0.04 -4.43
N ALA A 133 12.48 -0.79 -3.72
CA ALA A 133 11.31 -1.45 -4.30
C ALA A 133 10.18 -0.46 -4.59
N GLU A 134 9.59 -0.61 -5.77
CA GLU A 134 8.44 0.16 -6.23
C GLU A 134 7.31 -0.76 -6.69
N ASP A 135 6.07 -0.32 -6.45
CA ASP A 135 4.86 -0.97 -6.95
C ASP A 135 4.03 -0.01 -7.81
N GLN A 136 4.56 0.28 -9.00
CA GLN A 136 3.94 1.16 -10.00
C GLN A 136 2.98 0.39 -10.92
N ASN A 137 2.08 1.11 -11.60
CA ASN A 137 1.43 0.54 -12.78
C ASN A 137 2.50 0.17 -13.81
N GLY A 138 2.50 -1.07 -14.24
CA GLY A 138 3.36 -1.58 -15.29
C GLY A 138 2.53 -2.03 -16.50
N PHE A 139 3.12 -1.97 -17.67
CA PHE A 139 2.51 -2.47 -18.90
C PHE A 139 3.34 -3.64 -19.41
N ALA A 140 2.74 -4.82 -19.39
CA ALA A 140 3.43 -6.05 -19.72
C ALA A 140 2.91 -6.66 -21.03
N VAL A 141 3.79 -7.36 -21.71
CA VAL A 141 3.52 -8.15 -22.91
C VAL A 141 4.10 -9.56 -22.72
N THR A 142 3.67 -10.52 -23.54
CA THR A 142 4.34 -11.84 -23.58
C THR A 142 5.73 -11.72 -24.19
N ALA A 143 6.64 -12.64 -23.87
CA ALA A 143 7.97 -12.70 -24.50
C ALA A 143 7.88 -12.83 -26.02
N GLU A 144 6.86 -13.56 -26.53
CA GLU A 144 6.60 -13.68 -27.98
C GLU A 144 6.23 -12.33 -28.59
N THR A 145 5.31 -11.59 -27.98
CA THR A 145 4.90 -10.25 -28.45
C THR A 145 6.07 -9.28 -28.40
N ALA A 146 6.85 -9.28 -27.30
CA ALA A 146 8.05 -8.46 -27.19
C ALA A 146 9.07 -8.74 -28.30
N GLN A 147 9.34 -10.02 -28.56
CA GLN A 147 10.27 -10.41 -29.63
C GLN A 147 9.73 -10.06 -31.02
N ARG A 148 8.44 -10.32 -31.29
CA ARG A 148 7.79 -10.06 -32.59
C ARG A 148 7.86 -8.61 -33.01
N TYR A 149 7.65 -7.70 -32.07
CA TYR A 149 7.59 -6.26 -32.32
C TYR A 149 8.85 -5.49 -31.85
N GLY A 150 9.81 -6.17 -31.21
CA GLY A 150 11.03 -5.56 -30.69
C GLY A 150 10.82 -4.65 -29.50
N LEU A 151 9.80 -4.94 -28.64
CA LEU A 151 9.38 -4.07 -27.55
C LEU A 151 10.30 -4.23 -26.33
N ARG A 152 10.73 -3.09 -25.77
CA ARG A 152 11.46 -2.99 -24.49
C ARG A 152 10.91 -1.89 -23.61
N SER A 153 10.38 -0.82 -24.22
CA SER A 153 9.88 0.37 -23.55
C SER A 153 8.48 0.75 -24.05
N LEU A 154 7.84 1.66 -23.34
CA LEU A 154 6.56 2.24 -23.78
C LEU A 154 6.72 3.08 -25.06
N SER A 155 7.90 3.69 -25.30
CA SER A 155 8.19 4.36 -26.55
C SER A 155 8.21 3.38 -27.74
N ASP A 156 8.73 2.15 -27.57
CA ASP A 156 8.67 1.12 -28.62
C ASP A 156 7.23 0.70 -28.90
N LEU A 157 6.41 0.55 -27.85
CA LEU A 157 5.01 0.18 -27.95
C LEU A 157 4.20 1.19 -28.79
N ALA A 158 4.53 2.48 -28.70
CA ALA A 158 3.83 3.55 -29.41
C ALA A 158 3.74 3.29 -30.91
N ALA A 159 4.81 2.77 -31.52
CA ALA A 159 4.89 2.53 -32.97
C ALA A 159 3.88 1.47 -33.48
N VAL A 160 3.52 0.50 -32.63
CA VAL A 160 2.69 -0.66 -33.01
C VAL A 160 1.37 -0.74 -32.25
N SER A 161 1.11 0.15 -31.31
CA SER A 161 -0.02 0.10 -30.37
C SER A 161 -1.39 -0.03 -31.08
N ARG A 162 -1.55 0.52 -32.27
CA ARG A 162 -2.80 0.45 -33.05
C ARG A 162 -3.13 -0.95 -33.56
N GLU A 163 -2.15 -1.85 -33.60
CA GLU A 163 -2.33 -3.24 -34.01
C GLU A 163 -2.62 -4.16 -32.82
N LEU A 164 -2.46 -3.64 -31.58
CA LEU A 164 -2.49 -4.40 -30.36
C LEU A 164 -3.76 -4.17 -29.54
N VAL A 165 -4.14 -5.20 -28.79
CA VAL A 165 -5.27 -5.21 -27.86
C VAL A 165 -4.75 -4.96 -26.45
N PHE A 166 -5.25 -3.92 -25.79
CA PHE A 166 -4.95 -3.63 -24.39
C PHE A 166 -5.95 -4.31 -23.46
N GLY A 167 -5.47 -4.84 -22.31
CA GLY A 167 -6.28 -5.41 -21.24
C GLY A 167 -6.02 -4.74 -19.89
N GLY A 168 -7.10 -4.39 -19.17
CA GLY A 168 -7.03 -3.81 -17.85
C GLY A 168 -8.39 -3.55 -17.23
N PRO A 169 -8.44 -2.92 -16.04
CA PRO A 169 -9.67 -2.62 -15.33
C PRO A 169 -10.44 -1.45 -15.98
N PRO A 170 -11.75 -1.33 -15.71
CA PRO A 170 -12.58 -0.27 -16.30
C PRO A 170 -12.08 1.15 -16.05
N GLU A 171 -11.52 1.40 -14.87
CA GLU A 171 -10.99 2.70 -14.47
C GLU A 171 -9.76 3.13 -15.27
N CYS A 172 -9.01 2.19 -15.84
CA CYS A 172 -7.83 2.48 -16.66
C CYS A 172 -8.15 3.37 -17.85
N THR A 173 -9.38 3.33 -18.36
CA THR A 173 -9.84 4.22 -19.46
C THR A 173 -9.93 5.69 -19.05
N ARG A 174 -9.85 6.02 -17.74
CA ARG A 174 -10.04 7.37 -17.20
C ARG A 174 -8.92 7.83 -16.30
N ARG A 175 -8.15 6.91 -15.72
CA ARG A 175 -7.04 7.25 -14.80
C ARG A 175 -5.89 7.91 -15.54
N PRO A 176 -5.33 9.02 -15.00
CA PRO A 176 -4.29 9.81 -15.66
C PRO A 176 -2.99 9.06 -15.92
N PHE A 177 -2.69 8.04 -15.12
CA PHE A 177 -1.49 7.19 -15.22
C PHE A 177 -1.75 5.85 -15.93
N CYS A 178 -2.85 5.75 -16.72
CA CYS A 178 -3.15 4.60 -17.56
C CYS A 178 -3.42 5.06 -19.01
N ILE A 179 -4.49 4.65 -19.68
CA ILE A 179 -4.72 4.97 -21.11
C ILE A 179 -4.59 6.47 -21.41
N PRO A 180 -5.21 7.41 -20.68
CA PRO A 180 -5.04 8.83 -20.93
C PRO A 180 -3.60 9.34 -20.78
N GLY A 181 -2.84 8.74 -19.87
CA GLY A 181 -1.41 9.05 -19.70
C GLY A 181 -0.57 8.50 -20.84
N LEU A 182 -0.79 7.26 -21.22
CA LEU A 182 -0.12 6.62 -22.35
C LEU A 182 -0.34 7.39 -23.65
N GLU A 183 -1.57 7.84 -23.90
CA GLU A 183 -1.88 8.66 -25.06
C GLU A 183 -1.16 10.01 -25.03
N ARG A 184 -1.21 10.70 -23.89
CA ARG A 184 -0.63 12.05 -23.72
C ARG A 184 0.90 12.04 -23.79
N SER A 185 1.55 11.10 -23.08
CA SER A 185 3.01 11.09 -22.90
C SER A 185 3.72 10.33 -24.03
N TYR A 186 3.13 9.25 -24.51
CA TYR A 186 3.73 8.36 -25.51
C TYR A 186 3.05 8.37 -26.88
N GLY A 187 1.86 8.97 -27.00
CA GLY A 187 1.06 8.89 -28.23
C GLY A 187 0.46 7.49 -28.47
N ILE A 188 0.47 6.63 -27.47
CA ILE A 188 -0.06 5.27 -27.55
C ILE A 188 -1.59 5.31 -27.69
N THR A 189 -2.10 4.67 -28.75
CA THR A 189 -3.52 4.47 -28.98
C THR A 189 -3.72 3.04 -29.42
N PHE A 190 -4.34 2.23 -28.56
CA PHE A 190 -4.59 0.83 -28.86
C PHE A 190 -5.67 0.61 -29.93
N GLY A 191 -5.52 -0.44 -30.74
CA GLY A 191 -6.53 -0.83 -31.72
C GLY A 191 -7.84 -1.27 -31.07
N GLN A 192 -7.73 -1.93 -29.92
CA GLN A 192 -8.85 -2.37 -29.09
C GLN A 192 -8.49 -2.28 -27.61
N VAL A 193 -9.50 -2.01 -26.76
CA VAL A 193 -9.37 -1.93 -25.30
C VAL A 193 -10.36 -2.89 -24.65
N PHE A 194 -9.84 -3.86 -23.92
CA PHE A 194 -10.59 -4.77 -23.04
C PHE A 194 -10.57 -4.21 -21.61
N SER A 195 -11.58 -3.44 -21.25
CA SER A 195 -11.66 -2.73 -19.97
C SER A 195 -12.59 -3.40 -18.95
N ASN A 196 -12.62 -4.73 -18.90
CA ASN A 196 -13.45 -5.51 -17.98
C ASN A 196 -12.67 -6.57 -17.22
N LEU A 197 -11.34 -6.45 -17.21
CA LEU A 197 -10.45 -7.30 -16.42
C LEU A 197 -10.29 -6.75 -15.01
N ASP A 198 -9.58 -7.48 -14.14
CA ASP A 198 -9.17 -7.01 -12.82
C ASP A 198 -7.91 -6.12 -12.91
N THR A 199 -7.50 -5.56 -11.78
CA THR A 199 -6.33 -4.69 -11.72
C THR A 199 -5.09 -5.54 -11.46
N GLY A 200 -4.46 -6.06 -12.53
CA GLY A 200 -3.27 -6.91 -12.43
C GLY A 200 -3.53 -8.31 -11.85
N GLY A 201 -4.79 -8.67 -11.58
CA GLY A 201 -5.13 -9.94 -10.96
C GLY A 201 -5.20 -11.13 -11.92
N PRO A 202 -5.66 -12.31 -11.43
CA PRO A 202 -5.64 -13.57 -12.19
C PRO A 202 -6.33 -13.51 -13.55
N ARG A 203 -7.39 -12.70 -13.70
CA ARG A 203 -8.11 -12.56 -14.99
C ARG A 203 -7.26 -11.80 -16.01
N THR A 204 -6.55 -10.77 -15.57
CA THR A 204 -5.64 -9.99 -16.42
C THR A 204 -4.44 -10.84 -16.83
N VAL A 205 -3.84 -11.55 -15.88
CA VAL A 205 -2.72 -12.48 -16.13
C VAL A 205 -3.12 -13.58 -17.14
N SER A 206 -4.27 -14.24 -16.94
CA SER A 206 -4.75 -15.26 -17.87
C SER A 206 -5.04 -14.70 -19.27
N ALA A 207 -5.67 -13.52 -19.35
CA ALA A 207 -5.97 -12.90 -20.63
C ALA A 207 -4.70 -12.57 -21.45
N LEU A 208 -3.62 -12.14 -20.77
CA LEU A 208 -2.33 -11.90 -21.40
C LEU A 208 -1.65 -13.23 -21.80
N ALA A 209 -1.60 -14.21 -20.91
CA ALA A 209 -0.96 -15.51 -21.16
C ALA A 209 -1.64 -16.28 -22.29
N GLU A 210 -2.95 -16.19 -22.42
CA GLU A 210 -3.75 -16.84 -23.46
C GLU A 210 -3.82 -16.07 -24.80
N GLY A 211 -3.22 -14.86 -24.85
CA GLY A 211 -3.23 -14.01 -26.04
C GLY A 211 -4.59 -13.40 -26.34
N THR A 212 -5.51 -13.34 -25.38
CA THR A 212 -6.78 -12.60 -25.49
C THR A 212 -6.52 -11.08 -25.56
N VAL A 213 -5.46 -10.62 -24.90
CA VAL A 213 -4.91 -9.27 -24.99
C VAL A 213 -3.40 -9.37 -25.27
N ASP A 214 -2.84 -8.37 -25.95
CA ASP A 214 -1.43 -8.30 -26.31
C ASP A 214 -0.61 -7.53 -25.27
N VAL A 215 -1.23 -6.54 -24.63
CA VAL A 215 -0.65 -5.67 -23.58
C VAL A 215 -1.59 -5.67 -22.40
N ALA A 216 -1.07 -5.85 -21.21
CA ALA A 216 -1.86 -5.83 -19.98
C ALA A 216 -1.30 -4.86 -18.93
N LEU A 217 -2.21 -4.24 -18.15
CA LEU A 217 -1.84 -3.55 -16.92
C LEU A 217 -1.56 -4.59 -15.84
N LEU A 218 -0.31 -4.66 -15.40
CA LEU A 218 0.13 -5.34 -14.18
C LEU A 218 0.78 -4.33 -13.24
N PHE A 219 1.25 -4.78 -12.08
CA PHE A 219 2.10 -3.96 -11.22
C PHE A 219 3.56 -4.34 -11.40
N THR A 220 4.48 -3.38 -11.23
CA THR A 220 5.92 -3.65 -11.44
C THR A 220 6.48 -4.70 -10.49
N SER A 221 5.86 -4.88 -9.31
CA SER A 221 6.20 -5.89 -8.31
C SER A 221 5.45 -7.22 -8.46
N ASP A 222 4.56 -7.34 -9.47
CA ASP A 222 3.70 -8.52 -9.62
C ASP A 222 4.52 -9.78 -9.94
N GLY A 223 4.41 -10.78 -9.07
CA GLY A 223 5.08 -12.09 -9.25
C GLY A 223 4.64 -12.86 -10.50
N ALA A 224 3.47 -12.53 -11.06
CA ALA A 224 3.00 -13.15 -12.31
C ALA A 224 3.91 -12.82 -13.51
N ILE A 225 4.66 -11.70 -13.45
CA ILE A 225 5.63 -11.33 -14.48
C ILE A 225 6.68 -12.44 -14.62
N ASP A 226 7.32 -12.81 -13.51
CA ASP A 226 8.36 -13.85 -13.48
C ASP A 226 7.79 -15.26 -13.69
N LEU A 227 6.56 -15.52 -13.19
CA LEU A 227 5.90 -16.81 -13.31
C LEU A 227 5.50 -17.18 -14.74
N ASN A 228 5.26 -16.17 -15.59
CA ASN A 228 4.78 -16.36 -16.96
C ASN A 228 5.78 -15.88 -18.01
N ASP A 229 7.01 -15.50 -17.62
CA ASP A 229 8.03 -14.95 -18.51
C ASP A 229 7.51 -13.71 -19.29
N PHE A 230 6.68 -12.89 -18.64
CA PHE A 230 6.21 -11.63 -19.24
C PHE A 230 7.32 -10.60 -19.28
N VAL A 231 7.27 -9.74 -20.29
CA VAL A 231 8.18 -8.60 -20.44
C VAL A 231 7.45 -7.36 -19.97
N LEU A 232 7.92 -6.80 -18.86
CA LEU A 232 7.50 -5.48 -18.37
C LEU A 232 8.18 -4.42 -19.23
N LEU A 233 7.40 -3.54 -19.85
CA LEU A 233 7.93 -2.46 -20.67
C LEU A 233 8.41 -1.30 -19.78
N GLU A 234 9.59 -0.78 -20.08
CA GLU A 234 10.16 0.37 -19.37
C GLU A 234 9.33 1.64 -19.58
N ASP A 235 9.03 2.37 -18.52
CA ASP A 235 8.39 3.69 -18.56
C ASP A 235 9.48 4.77 -18.82
N ASP A 236 10.01 4.81 -20.04
CA ASP A 236 11.17 5.59 -20.45
C ASP A 236 10.92 7.11 -20.56
N LEU A 237 9.69 7.58 -20.32
CA LEU A 237 9.32 8.99 -20.22
C LEU A 237 8.69 9.38 -18.88
N ASP A 238 8.88 8.57 -17.85
CA ASP A 238 8.48 8.84 -16.47
C ASP A 238 7.00 9.21 -16.32
N LEU A 239 6.09 8.44 -16.92
CA LEU A 239 4.64 8.63 -16.79
C LEU A 239 4.17 8.33 -15.36
N GLN A 240 4.70 7.26 -14.77
CA GLN A 240 4.24 6.79 -13.46
C GLN A 240 4.87 7.62 -12.33
N PRO A 241 4.11 7.93 -11.26
CA PRO A 241 4.72 8.48 -10.06
C PRO A 241 5.59 7.42 -9.38
N ALA A 242 6.62 7.85 -8.65
CA ALA A 242 7.41 6.97 -7.81
C ALA A 242 6.53 6.36 -6.70
N GLU A 243 6.50 5.03 -6.62
CA GLU A 243 5.69 4.23 -5.68
C GLU A 243 6.58 3.38 -4.77
N ASN A 244 7.66 3.97 -4.27
CA ASN A 244 8.57 3.27 -3.38
C ASN A 244 7.87 2.83 -2.09
N VAL A 245 8.08 1.58 -1.70
CA VAL A 245 7.64 1.07 -0.40
C VAL A 245 8.32 1.91 0.68
N THR A 246 7.50 2.60 1.46
CA THR A 246 7.95 3.56 2.48
C THR A 246 7.27 3.20 3.80
N PRO A 247 8.00 2.65 4.77
CA PRO A 247 7.45 2.39 6.09
C PRO A 247 7.04 3.69 6.76
N VAL A 248 5.81 3.76 7.25
CA VAL A 248 5.30 4.89 8.00
C VAL A 248 4.95 4.47 9.42
N ILE A 249 5.36 5.28 10.40
CA ILE A 249 5.24 4.98 11.82
C ILE A 249 4.76 6.22 12.57
N ARG A 250 3.94 6.04 13.60
CA ARG A 250 3.59 7.15 14.49
C ARG A 250 4.84 7.68 15.18
N THR A 251 5.01 9.01 15.19
CA THR A 251 6.21 9.66 15.75
C THR A 251 6.45 9.27 17.22
N GLY A 252 5.40 9.21 18.04
CA GLY A 252 5.50 8.79 19.42
C GLY A 252 6.01 7.35 19.64
N VAL A 253 5.93 6.47 18.63
CA VAL A 253 6.52 5.11 18.69
C VAL A 253 8.04 5.18 18.60
N LEU A 254 8.58 6.05 17.74
CA LEU A 254 10.03 6.28 17.66
C LEU A 254 10.56 6.90 18.95
N ASP A 255 9.81 7.78 19.60
CA ASP A 255 10.16 8.33 20.91
C ASP A 255 10.21 7.24 21.99
N ARG A 256 9.30 6.24 21.89
CA ARG A 256 9.18 5.13 22.85
C ARG A 256 10.28 4.08 22.71
N PHE A 257 10.63 3.70 21.47
CA PHE A 257 11.59 2.61 21.20
C PHE A 257 12.97 3.08 20.74
N GLY A 258 13.14 4.36 20.43
CA GLY A 258 14.41 4.96 20.08
C GLY A 258 14.86 4.69 18.64
N SER A 259 16.09 5.13 18.32
CA SER A 259 16.65 5.05 16.96
C SER A 259 16.89 3.61 16.47
N SER A 260 17.08 2.64 17.39
CA SER A 260 17.31 1.24 17.01
C SER A 260 16.13 0.64 16.22
N LEU A 261 14.90 1.08 16.50
CA LEU A 261 13.73 0.69 15.73
C LEU A 261 13.82 1.23 14.28
N ALA A 262 14.14 2.52 14.12
CA ALA A 262 14.31 3.12 12.80
C ALA A 262 15.44 2.44 12.01
N ASP A 263 16.58 2.19 12.67
CA ASP A 263 17.74 1.50 12.08
C ASP A 263 17.37 0.09 11.59
N THR A 264 16.59 -0.66 12.37
CA THR A 264 16.11 -1.99 12.00
C THR A 264 15.20 -1.94 10.78
N VAL A 265 14.22 -1.03 10.76
CA VAL A 265 13.28 -0.87 9.64
C VAL A 265 14.00 -0.41 8.37
N ASN A 266 14.90 0.56 8.49
CA ASN A 266 15.68 1.07 7.37
C ASN A 266 16.64 0.01 6.79
N ALA A 267 17.19 -0.87 7.62
CA ALA A 267 18.00 -2.00 7.16
C ALA A 267 17.19 -2.98 6.29
N VAL A 268 15.94 -3.24 6.65
CA VAL A 268 15.00 -4.02 5.81
C VAL A 268 14.71 -3.29 4.52
N SER A 269 14.34 -2.01 4.59
CA SER A 269 14.03 -1.18 3.41
C SER A 269 15.17 -1.17 2.40
N ALA A 270 16.41 -1.03 2.86
CA ALA A 270 17.59 -0.94 1.99
C ALA A 270 17.83 -2.21 1.15
N LEU A 271 17.33 -3.36 1.57
CA LEU A 271 17.50 -4.66 0.89
C LEU A 271 16.36 -4.99 -0.07
N LEU A 272 15.21 -4.33 0.06
CA LEU A 272 14.07 -4.55 -0.81
C LEU A 272 14.24 -3.80 -2.14
N SER A 273 14.48 -4.53 -3.22
CA SER A 273 14.38 -4.03 -4.61
C SER A 273 13.08 -4.50 -5.25
N THR A 274 12.64 -3.86 -6.34
CA THR A 274 11.44 -4.29 -7.09
C THR A 274 11.58 -5.75 -7.59
N GLY A 275 12.77 -6.15 -8.04
CA GLY A 275 13.03 -7.55 -8.45
C GLY A 275 12.93 -8.53 -7.29
N GLU A 276 13.44 -8.16 -6.11
CA GLU A 276 13.30 -8.95 -4.90
C GLU A 276 11.83 -9.09 -4.51
N LEU A 277 11.09 -7.98 -4.45
CA LEU A 277 9.68 -7.98 -4.10
C LEU A 277 8.85 -8.83 -5.08
N ARG A 278 9.16 -8.78 -6.38
CA ARG A 278 8.54 -9.62 -7.41
C ARG A 278 8.77 -11.12 -7.15
N THR A 279 10.00 -11.49 -6.79
CA THR A 279 10.35 -12.88 -6.42
C THR A 279 9.54 -13.35 -5.21
N LEU A 280 9.44 -12.51 -4.17
CA LEU A 280 8.67 -12.81 -2.96
C LEU A 280 7.16 -12.93 -3.25
N ASN A 281 6.62 -12.05 -4.08
CA ASN A 281 5.23 -12.11 -4.54
C ASN A 281 4.94 -13.37 -5.37
N ALA A 282 5.90 -13.82 -6.18
CA ALA A 282 5.77 -15.09 -6.90
C ALA A 282 5.69 -16.29 -5.95
N GLU A 283 6.37 -16.27 -4.81
CA GLU A 283 6.24 -17.31 -3.79
C GLU A 283 4.86 -17.30 -3.13
N VAL A 284 4.32 -16.11 -2.82
CA VAL A 284 2.93 -15.97 -2.32
C VAL A 284 1.95 -16.55 -3.33
N ALA A 285 2.09 -16.23 -4.60
CA ALA A 285 1.24 -16.75 -5.68
C ALA A 285 1.31 -18.29 -5.83
N ARG A 286 2.47 -18.90 -5.47
CA ARG A 286 2.64 -20.36 -5.41
C ARG A 286 2.08 -20.99 -4.13
N GLY A 287 1.52 -20.21 -3.22
CA GLY A 287 0.89 -20.69 -1.99
C GLY A 287 1.78 -20.73 -0.74
N ALA A 288 2.99 -20.17 -0.81
CA ALA A 288 3.79 -19.98 0.41
C ALA A 288 3.16 -18.90 1.30
N THR A 289 3.26 -19.06 2.61
CA THR A 289 2.65 -18.12 3.55
C THR A 289 3.57 -16.93 3.83
N PRO A 290 3.04 -15.71 4.03
CA PRO A 290 3.84 -14.54 4.37
C PRO A 290 4.83 -14.76 5.53
N PRO A 291 4.46 -15.40 6.67
CA PRO A 291 5.42 -15.67 7.74
C PRO A 291 6.60 -16.56 7.32
N GLN A 292 6.36 -17.58 6.49
CA GLN A 292 7.43 -18.45 6.00
C GLN A 292 8.38 -17.73 5.05
N ILE A 293 7.82 -16.90 4.17
CA ILE A 293 8.60 -16.10 3.21
C ILE A 293 9.45 -15.09 3.96
N ALA A 294 8.84 -14.32 4.88
CA ALA A 294 9.51 -13.30 5.67
C ALA A 294 10.69 -13.88 6.47
N SER A 295 10.47 -14.99 7.18
CA SER A 295 11.52 -15.65 7.97
C SER A 295 12.71 -16.09 7.10
N ARG A 296 12.46 -16.74 5.95
CA ARG A 296 13.53 -17.14 5.04
C ARG A 296 14.28 -15.94 4.45
N TRP A 297 13.54 -14.91 4.04
CA TRP A 297 14.13 -13.72 3.42
C TRP A 297 15.01 -12.97 4.41
N LEU A 298 14.54 -12.74 5.64
CA LEU A 298 15.32 -12.10 6.70
C LEU A 298 16.59 -12.92 7.01
N ALA A 299 16.46 -14.25 7.15
CA ALA A 299 17.59 -15.15 7.37
C ALA A 299 18.63 -15.05 6.25
N SER A 300 18.20 -15.10 4.99
CA SER A 300 19.11 -15.04 3.83
C SER A 300 19.84 -13.69 3.71
N ASN A 301 19.30 -12.63 4.33
CA ASN A 301 19.88 -11.30 4.35
C ASN A 301 20.61 -10.94 5.65
N GLY A 302 20.76 -11.91 6.57
CA GLY A 302 21.48 -11.70 7.83
C GLY A 302 20.74 -10.80 8.83
N LEU A 303 19.42 -10.69 8.69
CA LEU A 303 18.51 -9.94 9.58
C LEU A 303 17.74 -10.90 10.50
N GLU A 304 18.27 -12.08 10.79
CA GLU A 304 17.66 -13.02 11.72
C GLU A 304 17.55 -12.43 13.12
N PRO A 305 16.48 -12.79 13.88
CA PRO A 305 16.45 -12.56 15.32
C PRO A 305 17.72 -13.14 15.94
N GLY A 306 18.57 -12.31 16.53
CA GLY A 306 19.75 -12.80 17.23
C GLY A 306 19.31 -13.81 18.28
N LEU A 307 19.81 -15.04 18.19
CA LEU A 307 19.82 -15.99 19.31
C LEU A 307 20.70 -15.37 20.39
N GLN A 308 20.10 -14.55 21.27
CA GLN A 308 20.72 -14.10 22.50
C GLN A 308 20.49 -15.12 23.59
#